data_18704b186626df84488b089cba25cc44
#
_entry.id   18704b186626df84488b089cba25cc44
#
_cell.length_a   1.000
_cell.length_b   1.000
_cell.length_c   1.000
_cell.angle_alpha   90.00
_cell.angle_beta   90.00
_cell.angle_gamma   90.00
#
_symmetry.space_group_name_H-M   'P 1'
#
loop_
_entity.id
_entity.type
_entity.pdbx_description
1 polymer ?
#
loop_
_entity_poly.entity_id
_entity_poly.type
_entity_poly.pdbx_seq_one_letter_code
_entity_poly.pdbx_strand_id
1 'polypeptide(L)'
;MKTFQFSVETKHTIWYESIVDIEANSLEEAIQKAQELGADELCAMSYNTEQILETIEDMTPTENNGLPTEEIRCLETDRAIWNNVEGNQ
;
A
#
# COMPACT_ATOMS: atom_id res chain seq x y z
N MET A 1 -3.63 34.56 -19.72
CA MET A 1 -3.43 33.11 -19.76
C MET A 1 -4.24 32.48 -18.64
N LYS A 2 -4.91 31.37 -18.91
CA LYS A 2 -5.70 30.63 -17.92
C LYS A 2 -4.90 29.43 -17.39
N THR A 3 -5.12 29.08 -16.14
CA THR A 3 -4.48 27.92 -15.52
C THR A 3 -5.53 26.85 -15.25
N PHE A 4 -5.25 25.61 -15.63
CA PHE A 4 -6.14 24.46 -15.42
C PHE A 4 -5.46 23.45 -14.50
N GLN A 5 -6.24 22.83 -13.64
CA GLN A 5 -5.74 21.83 -12.69
C GLN A 5 -6.11 20.42 -13.10
N PHE A 6 -5.15 19.53 -12.93
CA PHE A 6 -5.33 18.10 -13.14
C PHE A 6 -4.85 17.36 -11.90
N SER A 7 -5.40 16.20 -11.65
CA SER A 7 -4.85 15.29 -10.65
C SER A 7 -4.19 14.12 -11.35
N VAL A 8 -3.10 13.62 -10.78
CA VAL A 8 -2.46 12.39 -11.22
C VAL A 8 -2.54 11.43 -10.04
N GLU A 9 -3.29 10.36 -10.22
CA GLU A 9 -3.46 9.34 -9.20
C GLU A 9 -2.61 8.13 -9.56
N THR A 10 -1.80 7.67 -8.61
CA THR A 10 -0.91 6.53 -8.81
C THR A 10 -1.05 5.56 -7.66
N LYS A 11 -0.98 4.28 -7.96
CA LYS A 11 -1.07 3.20 -6.98
C LYS A 11 0.30 2.58 -6.77
N HIS A 12 0.70 2.44 -5.51
CA HIS A 12 2.00 1.91 -5.13
C HIS A 12 1.84 0.78 -4.11
N THR A 13 2.88 -0.04 -4.01
CA THR A 13 3.00 -1.02 -2.94
C THR A 13 4.03 -0.53 -1.94
N ILE A 14 3.83 -0.85 -0.66
CA ILE A 14 4.72 -0.46 0.41
C ILE A 14 4.65 -1.50 1.53
N TRP A 15 5.77 -1.70 2.22
CA TRP A 15 5.80 -2.52 3.41
C TRP A 15 5.48 -1.71 4.65
N TYR A 16 4.77 -2.31 5.58
CA TYR A 16 4.50 -1.77 6.90
C TYR A 16 5.23 -2.62 7.93
N GLU A 17 5.77 -1.97 8.95
CA GLU A 17 6.33 -2.65 10.11
C GLU A 17 5.36 -2.47 11.28
N SER A 18 4.92 -3.58 11.87
CA SER A 18 4.08 -3.57 13.07
C SER A 18 4.85 -4.21 14.20
N ILE A 19 4.93 -3.52 15.33
CA ILE A 19 5.67 -4.00 16.49
C ILE A 19 4.69 -4.57 17.51
N VAL A 20 4.99 -5.76 18.00
CA VAL A 20 4.18 -6.45 18.98
C VAL A 20 5.07 -7.07 20.07
N ASP A 21 4.61 -7.03 21.31
CA ASP A 21 5.28 -7.67 22.42
C ASP A 21 4.66 -9.04 22.71
N ILE A 22 5.50 -10.02 22.98
CA ILE A 22 5.04 -11.36 23.36
C ILE A 22 5.67 -11.71 24.71
N GLU A 23 4.82 -12.01 25.69
CA GLU A 23 5.26 -12.47 26.98
C GLU A 23 5.56 -13.97 26.95
N ALA A 24 6.73 -14.35 27.44
CA ALA A 24 7.18 -15.73 27.49
C ALA A 24 8.29 -15.89 28.52
N ASN A 25 8.58 -17.13 28.90
CA ASN A 25 9.65 -17.42 29.87
C ASN A 25 11.03 -17.44 29.22
N SER A 26 11.12 -17.55 27.90
CA SER A 26 12.36 -17.57 27.15
C SER A 26 12.15 -17.05 25.75
N LEU A 27 13.23 -16.68 25.07
CA LEU A 27 13.17 -16.25 23.67
C LEU A 27 12.64 -17.37 22.77
N GLU A 28 13.06 -18.60 23.00
CA GLU A 28 12.59 -19.75 22.21
C GLU A 28 11.08 -19.93 22.31
N GLU A 29 10.54 -19.81 23.52
CA GLU A 29 9.10 -19.87 23.74
C GLU A 29 8.37 -18.72 23.05
N ALA A 30 8.94 -17.52 23.10
CA ALA A 30 8.37 -16.36 22.42
C ALA A 30 8.33 -16.57 20.90
N ILE A 31 9.41 -17.09 20.31
CA ILE A 31 9.47 -17.40 18.88
C ILE A 31 8.39 -18.41 18.50
N GLN A 32 8.24 -19.46 19.31
CA GLN A 32 7.23 -20.49 19.06
C GLN A 32 5.81 -19.89 19.10
N LYS A 33 5.52 -19.05 20.07
CA LYS A 33 4.23 -18.37 20.17
C LYS A 33 3.97 -17.50 18.95
N ALA A 34 4.98 -16.74 18.49
CA ALA A 34 4.85 -15.90 17.30
C ALA A 34 4.53 -16.73 16.06
N GLN A 35 5.20 -17.87 15.88
CA GLN A 35 4.97 -18.75 14.75
C GLN A 35 3.56 -19.36 14.79
N GLU A 36 3.05 -19.70 15.94
CA GLU A 36 1.71 -20.26 16.12
C GLU A 36 0.62 -19.24 15.83
N LEU A 37 0.81 -18.00 16.25
CA LEU A 37 -0.18 -16.92 16.02
C LEU A 37 -0.26 -16.51 14.57
N GLY A 38 0.90 -16.39 13.90
CA GLY A 38 0.95 -15.94 12.52
C GLY A 38 0.85 -14.42 12.36
N ALA A 39 1.09 -13.95 11.14
CA ALA A 39 1.22 -12.52 10.86
C ALA A 39 -0.07 -11.73 11.12
N ASP A 40 -1.22 -12.26 10.73
CA ASP A 40 -2.48 -11.54 10.88
C ASP A 40 -2.84 -11.26 12.33
N GLU A 41 -2.69 -12.27 13.20
CA GLU A 41 -2.99 -12.11 14.62
C GLU A 41 -1.97 -11.19 15.31
N LEU A 42 -0.69 -11.30 14.93
CA LEU A 42 0.35 -10.43 15.46
C LEU A 42 0.10 -8.97 15.08
N CYS A 43 -0.30 -8.71 13.85
CA CYS A 43 -0.65 -7.35 13.42
C CYS A 43 -1.84 -6.80 14.22
N ALA A 44 -2.84 -7.63 14.51
CA ALA A 44 -3.99 -7.22 15.32
C ALA A 44 -3.61 -6.87 16.77
N MET A 45 -2.54 -7.48 17.29
CA MET A 45 -2.03 -7.24 18.64
C MET A 45 -1.02 -6.08 18.70
N SER A 46 -0.58 -5.57 17.56
CA SER A 46 0.48 -4.56 17.51
C SER A 46 0.05 -3.24 18.15
N TYR A 47 1.00 -2.57 18.79
CA TYR A 47 0.77 -1.27 19.40
C TYR A 47 1.39 -0.12 18.60
N ASN A 48 2.15 -0.42 17.54
CA ASN A 48 2.77 0.57 16.69
C ASN A 48 2.92 0.03 15.28
N THR A 49 2.42 0.77 14.30
CA THR A 49 2.52 0.41 12.89
C THR A 49 3.06 1.60 12.11
N GLU A 50 4.13 1.40 11.37
CA GLU A 50 4.75 2.44 10.56
C GLU A 50 4.96 1.99 9.13
N GLN A 51 4.92 2.93 8.21
CA GLN A 51 5.26 2.68 6.81
C GLN A 51 6.78 2.65 6.65
N ILE A 52 7.27 1.66 5.92
CA ILE A 52 8.70 1.59 5.58
C ILE A 52 8.85 2.28 4.22
N LEU A 53 9.01 3.61 4.24
CA LEU A 53 8.97 4.45 3.03
C LEU A 53 10.01 4.06 1.98
N GLU A 54 11.18 3.58 2.38
CA GLU A 54 12.21 3.15 1.43
C GLU A 54 11.83 1.89 0.63
N THR A 55 10.74 1.23 0.99
CA THR A 55 10.26 0.03 0.29
C THR A 55 9.16 0.32 -0.71
N ILE A 56 8.82 1.60 -0.92
CA ILE A 56 7.74 1.94 -1.84
C ILE A 56 8.12 1.58 -3.27
N GLU A 57 7.23 0.91 -3.99
CA GLU A 57 7.44 0.50 -5.37
C GLU A 57 6.20 0.85 -6.20
N ASP A 58 6.43 1.19 -7.47
CA ASP A 58 5.33 1.43 -8.40
C ASP A 58 4.61 0.11 -8.68
N MET A 59 3.30 0.17 -8.69
CA MET A 59 2.48 -0.99 -9.03
C MET A 59 2.14 -0.98 -10.52
N THR A 60 2.28 -2.12 -11.18
CA THR A 60 1.91 -2.26 -12.59
C THR A 60 0.47 -2.73 -12.73
N PRO A 61 -0.20 -2.46 -13.88
CA PRO A 61 -1.55 -2.98 -14.11
C PRO A 61 -1.65 -4.50 -13.99
N THR A 62 -0.63 -5.23 -14.44
CA THR A 62 -0.62 -6.69 -14.32
C THR A 62 -0.73 -7.13 -12.87
N GLU A 63 -0.03 -6.46 -11.95
CA GLU A 63 -0.09 -6.74 -10.52
C GLU A 63 -1.43 -6.32 -9.90
N ASN A 64 -2.16 -5.45 -10.57
CA ASN A 64 -3.47 -4.93 -10.13
C ASN A 64 -4.64 -5.59 -10.86
N ASN A 65 -4.50 -6.86 -11.23
CA ASN A 65 -5.53 -7.65 -11.93
C ASN A 65 -5.95 -7.06 -13.28
N GLY A 66 -5.03 -6.39 -13.98
CA GLY A 66 -5.29 -5.74 -15.25
C GLY A 66 -5.98 -4.38 -15.14
N LEU A 67 -6.28 -3.92 -13.94
CA LEU A 67 -6.88 -2.61 -13.71
C LEU A 67 -5.82 -1.50 -13.71
N PRO A 68 -6.18 -0.27 -14.09
CA PRO A 68 -5.23 0.84 -14.09
C PRO A 68 -4.60 1.11 -12.72
N THR A 69 -3.33 1.51 -12.73
CA THR A 69 -2.61 1.95 -11.53
C THR A 69 -2.16 3.39 -11.61
N GLU A 70 -2.34 4.03 -12.77
CA GLU A 70 -2.07 5.45 -12.96
C GLU A 70 -3.24 6.06 -13.73
N GLU A 71 -3.70 7.22 -13.30
CA GLU A 71 -4.81 7.92 -13.93
C GLU A 71 -4.58 9.42 -13.88
N ILE A 72 -4.90 10.10 -14.98
CA ILE A 72 -4.93 11.56 -15.04
C ILE A 72 -6.38 12.01 -15.16
N ARG A 73 -6.79 12.91 -14.28
CA ARG A 73 -8.14 13.44 -14.22
C ARG A 73 -8.13 14.95 -14.39
N CYS A 74 -9.01 15.45 -15.24
CA CYS A 74 -9.25 16.89 -15.36
C CYS A 74 -10.17 17.31 -14.22
N LEU A 75 -9.68 18.16 -13.31
CA LEU A 75 -10.46 18.58 -12.15
C LEU A 75 -11.61 19.53 -12.53
N GLU A 76 -11.46 20.30 -13.58
CA GLU A 76 -12.49 21.22 -14.02
C GLU A 76 -13.76 20.51 -14.49
N THR A 77 -13.62 19.39 -15.20
CA THR A 77 -14.75 18.59 -15.70
C THR A 77 -15.02 17.36 -14.86
N ASP A 78 -14.16 17.06 -13.90
CA ASP A 78 -14.18 15.85 -13.07
C ASP A 78 -14.21 14.58 -13.93
N ARG A 79 -13.43 14.55 -15.00
CA ARG A 79 -13.36 13.43 -15.94
C ARG A 79 -11.96 12.88 -16.06
N ALA A 80 -11.84 11.55 -16.03
CA ALA A 80 -10.60 10.87 -16.35
C ALA A 80 -10.28 11.02 -17.82
N ILE A 81 -9.05 11.46 -18.13
CA ILE A 81 -8.63 11.70 -19.53
C ILE A 81 -7.55 10.73 -20.00
N TRP A 82 -6.97 9.98 -19.09
CA TRP A 82 -5.92 9.03 -19.41
C TRP A 82 -5.74 8.02 -18.29
N ASN A 83 -5.40 6.80 -18.64
CA ASN A 83 -4.89 5.81 -17.69
C ASN A 83 -3.86 4.91 -18.38
N ASN A 84 -3.08 4.18 -17.60
CA ASN A 84 -1.98 3.37 -18.13
C ASN A 84 -2.39 2.00 -18.68
N VAL A 85 -3.68 1.73 -18.81
CA VAL A 85 -4.19 0.53 -19.49
C VAL A 85 -4.80 0.89 -20.84
N GLU A 86 -5.70 1.85 -20.84
CA GLU A 86 -6.44 2.23 -22.05
C GLU A 86 -5.84 3.42 -22.80
N GLY A 87 -4.94 4.17 -22.16
CA GLY A 87 -4.38 5.38 -22.74
C GLY A 87 -5.35 6.55 -22.69
N ASN A 88 -5.36 7.36 -23.74
CA ASN A 88 -6.25 8.52 -23.82
C ASN A 88 -7.72 8.12 -23.87
N GLN A 89 -8.53 8.88 -23.17
CA GLN A 89 -9.98 8.68 -23.12
C GLN A 89 -10.75 9.88 -23.62
#